data_4c627ca333010d935e85d8fabd77b188
#
_entry.id   4c627ca333010d935e85d8fabd77b188
#
_cell.length_a   1.000
_cell.length_b   1.000
_cell.length_c   1.000
_cell.angle_alpha   90.00
_cell.angle_beta   90.00
_cell.angle_gamma   90.00
#
_symmetry.space_group_name_H-M   'P 1'
#
loop_
_entity.id
_entity.type
_entity.pdbx_description
1 polymer ?
#
loop_
_entity_poly.entity_id
_entity_poly.type
_entity_poly.pdbx_seq_one_letter_code
_entity_poly.pdbx_strand_id
1 'polypeptide(L)'
;YDMVDGKQVPCEGKLYYRGYNIEDLVNGFIRDQRFGFEEVTYLLLFGKLPSKEDLKEFSDMLAAYRSLPTSFVRDIILKAPSQDMMNTLARSVLTLYTYDDRADDISLPNVLRQCLQLIALFPMLSVYGYQAYSHYHDGKSLYIHMPDPSLSTAENLLHILRPDSKYTNLEARILDIALVLHMEHGGGNNSTFTTHVVSSSGTDTYSTIASSLGSLKGPKHGGANIKVVRMFEDMKKTVKDWNNEKEVGDYLRALLNKDAFDHAGLIYGMGHAVYSLSDPRANIFKGFVEKLSKEKGREEEFQLYSMVERLAPQIIAEERKIYKGVSANVDFYSGFVYSMLDLPTQLFTPIFAIARVVGWSAHRLEELANSGKIIRPAYKGISEIKDYVPIEKR
;
A
#
# COMPACT_ATOMS: atom_id res chain seq x y z
N TYR A 1 16.70 11.58 -11.31
CA TYR A 1 17.88 12.15 -12.00
C TYR A 1 17.64 13.62 -12.28
N ASP A 2 18.60 14.47 -11.96
CA ASP A 2 18.64 15.86 -12.40
C ASP A 2 19.48 15.98 -13.69
N MET A 3 19.21 17.02 -14.49
CA MET A 3 19.98 17.34 -15.68
C MET A 3 21.04 18.38 -15.33
N VAL A 4 22.31 17.99 -15.34
CA VAL A 4 23.45 18.88 -15.13
C VAL A 4 24.30 18.86 -16.39
N ASP A 5 24.45 20.00 -17.06
CA ASP A 5 25.20 20.15 -18.32
C ASP A 5 24.79 19.14 -19.42
N GLY A 6 23.47 18.86 -19.53
CA GLY A 6 22.93 17.93 -20.51
C GLY A 6 23.13 16.44 -20.18
N LYS A 7 23.67 16.11 -19.01
CA LYS A 7 23.86 14.74 -18.54
C LYS A 7 22.90 14.43 -17.39
N GLN A 8 22.35 13.22 -17.39
CA GLN A 8 21.56 12.73 -16.26
C GLN A 8 22.49 12.39 -15.09
N VAL A 9 22.28 13.06 -13.95
CA VAL A 9 23.02 12.83 -12.70
C VAL A 9 22.03 12.28 -11.66
N PRO A 10 22.36 11.20 -10.92
CA PRO A 10 21.55 10.73 -9.82
C PRO A 10 21.32 11.84 -8.80
N CYS A 11 20.08 11.99 -8.34
CA CYS A 11 19.70 12.96 -7.29
C CYS A 11 18.89 12.28 -6.21
N GLU A 12 18.72 12.96 -5.08
CA GLU A 12 17.82 12.55 -4.00
C GLU A 12 16.39 12.41 -4.53
N GLY A 13 15.68 11.39 -4.06
CA GLY A 13 14.30 11.15 -4.44
C GLY A 13 13.40 12.27 -3.96
N LYS A 14 12.47 12.70 -4.82
CA LYS A 14 11.43 13.67 -4.49
C LYS A 14 10.08 13.10 -4.88
N LEU A 15 9.09 13.26 -4.00
CA LEU A 15 7.71 12.83 -4.24
C LEU A 15 6.78 14.01 -4.00
N TYR A 16 5.91 14.27 -4.95
CA TYR A 16 4.95 15.36 -4.89
C TYR A 16 3.53 14.82 -5.05
N TYR A 17 2.63 15.24 -4.16
CA TYR A 17 1.20 15.01 -4.28
C TYR A 17 0.54 16.32 -4.73
N ARG A 18 0.02 16.35 -5.97
CA ARG A 18 -0.58 17.56 -6.57
C ARG A 18 0.32 18.81 -6.46
N GLY A 19 1.64 18.63 -6.61
CA GLY A 19 2.62 19.72 -6.54
C GLY A 19 3.15 20.03 -5.14
N TYR A 20 2.62 19.43 -4.07
CA TYR A 20 3.12 19.58 -2.71
C TYR A 20 4.12 18.46 -2.39
N ASN A 21 5.29 18.82 -1.85
CA ASN A 21 6.28 17.85 -1.41
C ASN A 21 5.70 17.00 -0.26
N ILE A 22 5.87 15.69 -0.33
CA ILE A 22 5.35 14.75 0.68
C ILE A 22 5.93 15.02 2.08
N GLU A 23 7.20 15.44 2.17
CA GLU A 23 7.84 15.80 3.44
C GLU A 23 7.18 17.01 4.08
N ASP A 24 6.86 18.04 3.27
CA ASP A 24 6.19 19.24 3.74
C ASP A 24 4.76 18.95 4.22
N LEU A 25 4.04 18.08 3.48
CA LEU A 25 2.69 17.64 3.89
C LEU A 25 2.75 16.93 5.24
N VAL A 26 3.64 15.93 5.38
CA VAL A 26 3.78 15.16 6.62
C VAL A 26 4.20 16.06 7.79
N ASN A 27 5.20 16.91 7.60
CA ASN A 27 5.65 17.84 8.63
C ASN A 27 4.56 18.86 9.01
N GLY A 28 3.72 19.27 8.04
CA GLY A 28 2.62 20.19 8.26
C GLY A 28 1.60 19.64 9.23
N PHE A 29 0.98 18.52 8.95
CA PHE A 29 -0.05 17.97 9.83
C PHE A 29 0.50 17.45 11.17
N ILE A 30 1.77 17.00 11.23
CA ILE A 30 2.43 16.60 12.47
C ILE A 30 2.64 17.82 13.39
N ARG A 31 3.18 18.92 12.85
CA ARG A 31 3.38 20.17 13.60
C ARG A 31 2.06 20.67 14.19
N ASP A 32 0.98 20.56 13.42
CA ASP A 32 -0.35 21.00 13.84
C ASP A 32 -1.07 19.95 14.70
N GLN A 33 -0.41 18.86 15.05
CA GLN A 33 -0.94 17.73 15.82
C GLN A 33 -2.25 17.13 15.26
N ARG A 34 -2.39 17.12 13.93
CA ARG A 34 -3.54 16.57 13.21
C ARG A 34 -3.20 15.22 12.58
N PHE A 35 -4.22 14.49 12.13
CA PHE A 35 -4.11 13.36 11.23
C PHE A 35 -4.09 13.85 9.78
N GLY A 36 -3.32 13.18 8.92
CA GLY A 36 -3.07 13.63 7.56
C GLY A 36 -3.88 12.89 6.49
N PHE A 37 -4.44 11.71 6.82
CA PHE A 37 -5.09 10.88 5.80
C PHE A 37 -6.24 11.60 5.10
N GLU A 38 -7.15 12.21 5.84
CA GLU A 38 -8.31 12.91 5.31
C GLU A 38 -7.90 14.16 4.52
N GLU A 39 -6.91 14.93 5.02
CA GLU A 39 -6.39 16.12 4.34
C GLU A 39 -5.74 15.77 2.99
N VAL A 40 -4.90 14.74 2.97
CA VAL A 40 -4.22 14.31 1.75
C VAL A 40 -5.17 13.61 0.77
N THR A 41 -6.19 12.91 1.28
CA THR A 41 -7.29 12.39 0.46
C THR A 41 -8.01 13.53 -0.27
N TYR A 42 -8.36 14.58 0.46
CA TYR A 42 -8.97 15.77 -0.14
C TYR A 42 -8.06 16.39 -1.21
N LEU A 43 -6.78 16.57 -0.89
CA LEU A 43 -5.79 17.10 -1.85
C LEU A 43 -5.73 16.28 -3.14
N LEU A 44 -5.64 14.97 -3.04
CA LEU A 44 -5.51 14.10 -4.22
C LEU A 44 -6.77 14.11 -5.09
N LEU A 45 -7.97 14.15 -4.48
CA LEU A 45 -9.23 14.12 -5.19
C LEU A 45 -9.60 15.49 -5.80
N PHE A 46 -9.38 16.59 -5.07
CA PHE A 46 -9.82 17.94 -5.46
C PHE A 46 -8.69 18.86 -5.97
N GLY A 47 -7.43 18.43 -5.87
CA GLY A 47 -6.28 19.16 -6.41
C GLY A 47 -5.84 20.38 -5.60
N LYS A 48 -6.40 20.61 -4.41
CA LYS A 48 -6.07 21.72 -3.50
C LYS A 48 -6.10 21.25 -2.04
N LEU A 49 -5.32 21.91 -1.18
CA LEU A 49 -5.43 21.69 0.27
C LEU A 49 -6.78 22.24 0.78
N PRO A 50 -7.44 21.52 1.72
CA PRO A 50 -8.69 22.00 2.31
C PRO A 50 -8.44 23.16 3.26
N SER A 51 -9.42 24.06 3.39
CA SER A 51 -9.52 24.93 4.58
C SER A 51 -9.86 24.09 5.80
N LYS A 52 -9.84 24.69 6.98
CA LYS A 52 -10.22 24.00 8.22
C LYS A 52 -11.70 23.53 8.17
N GLU A 53 -12.53 24.36 7.62
CA GLU A 53 -13.97 24.09 7.42
C GLU A 53 -14.17 22.97 6.38
N ASP A 54 -13.51 23.07 5.21
CA ASP A 54 -13.55 22.03 4.17
C ASP A 54 -13.09 20.67 4.72
N LEU A 55 -12.00 20.66 5.51
CA LEU A 55 -11.48 19.42 6.10
C LEU A 55 -12.47 18.79 7.08
N LYS A 56 -13.12 19.63 7.90
CA LYS A 56 -14.13 19.14 8.84
C LYS A 56 -15.32 18.53 8.10
N GLU A 57 -15.90 19.25 7.14
CA GLU A 57 -17.04 18.75 6.34
C GLU A 57 -16.68 17.47 5.57
N PHE A 58 -15.48 17.41 5.02
CA PHE A 58 -15.00 16.23 4.31
C PHE A 58 -14.83 15.03 5.25
N SER A 59 -14.28 15.23 6.45
CA SER A 59 -14.11 14.18 7.45
C SER A 59 -15.46 13.67 7.97
N ASP A 60 -16.41 14.57 8.22
CA ASP A 60 -17.78 14.23 8.62
C ASP A 60 -18.51 13.42 7.52
N MET A 61 -18.30 13.80 6.25
CA MET A 61 -18.85 13.06 5.11
C MET A 61 -18.26 11.65 4.99
N LEU A 62 -16.93 11.49 5.11
CA LEU A 62 -16.30 10.16 5.11
C LEU A 62 -16.79 9.32 6.29
N ALA A 63 -16.98 9.92 7.47
CA ALA A 63 -17.54 9.24 8.63
C ALA A 63 -18.97 8.72 8.37
N ALA A 64 -19.80 9.52 7.70
CA ALA A 64 -21.16 9.12 7.31
C ALA A 64 -21.19 7.94 6.33
N TYR A 65 -20.16 7.79 5.50
CA TYR A 65 -20.03 6.66 4.57
C TYR A 65 -19.48 5.37 5.21
N ARG A 66 -19.06 5.39 6.48
CA ARG A 66 -18.58 4.20 7.20
C ARG A 66 -19.74 3.29 7.63
N SER A 67 -20.59 2.91 6.68
CA SER A 67 -21.74 2.03 6.92
C SER A 67 -21.90 1.05 5.76
N LEU A 68 -21.90 -0.24 6.08
CA LEU A 68 -22.14 -1.31 5.10
C LEU A 68 -23.66 -1.58 4.97
N PRO A 69 -24.13 -2.08 3.81
CA PRO A 69 -25.51 -2.49 3.63
C PRO A 69 -25.94 -3.49 4.71
N THR A 70 -27.24 -3.50 5.03
CA THR A 70 -27.82 -4.41 6.03
C THR A 70 -27.43 -5.85 5.72
N SER A 71 -26.98 -6.56 6.73
CA SER A 71 -26.55 -7.97 6.66
C SER A 71 -25.30 -8.25 5.80
N PHE A 72 -24.67 -7.25 5.17
CA PHE A 72 -23.50 -7.44 4.30
C PHE A 72 -22.36 -8.20 5.00
N VAL A 73 -22.03 -7.84 6.24
CA VAL A 73 -20.98 -8.51 7.02
C VAL A 73 -21.31 -9.98 7.19
N ARG A 74 -22.55 -10.31 7.64
CA ARG A 74 -22.99 -11.68 7.86
C ARG A 74 -23.01 -12.51 6.58
N ASP A 75 -23.62 -11.98 5.52
CA ASP A 75 -23.99 -12.77 4.34
C ASP A 75 -22.85 -12.80 3.28
N ILE A 76 -21.99 -11.81 3.26
CA ILE A 76 -20.91 -11.70 2.26
C ILE A 76 -19.54 -12.01 2.88
N ILE A 77 -19.22 -11.42 4.03
CA ILE A 77 -17.90 -11.54 4.64
C ILE A 77 -17.79 -12.82 5.47
N LEU A 78 -18.69 -12.99 6.45
CA LEU A 78 -18.60 -14.11 7.42
C LEU A 78 -19.02 -15.45 6.81
N LYS A 79 -19.93 -15.47 5.83
CA LYS A 79 -20.42 -16.70 5.21
C LYS A 79 -19.39 -17.44 4.36
N ALA A 80 -18.41 -16.72 3.83
CA ALA A 80 -17.36 -17.30 2.98
C ALA A 80 -15.99 -16.71 3.35
N PRO A 81 -15.44 -17.03 4.54
CA PRO A 81 -14.14 -16.54 4.97
C PRO A 81 -13.05 -17.06 4.03
N SER A 82 -12.12 -16.18 3.63
CA SER A 82 -10.99 -16.53 2.78
C SER A 82 -9.69 -16.49 3.58
N GLN A 83 -8.73 -17.34 3.22
CA GLN A 83 -7.36 -17.22 3.73
C GLN A 83 -6.59 -16.04 3.11
N ASP A 84 -7.13 -15.44 2.07
CA ASP A 84 -6.55 -14.30 1.35
C ASP A 84 -7.43 -13.06 1.53
N MET A 85 -6.93 -12.11 2.32
CA MET A 85 -7.65 -10.86 2.63
C MET A 85 -7.86 -9.98 1.40
N MET A 86 -6.93 -9.98 0.46
CA MET A 86 -7.10 -9.23 -0.79
C MET A 86 -8.20 -9.82 -1.67
N ASN A 87 -8.38 -11.15 -1.66
CA ASN A 87 -9.51 -11.79 -2.31
C ASN A 87 -10.84 -11.40 -1.64
N THR A 88 -10.89 -11.42 -0.31
CA THR A 88 -12.08 -10.98 0.44
C THR A 88 -12.43 -9.53 0.12
N LEU A 89 -11.43 -8.65 0.09
CA LEU A 89 -11.63 -7.24 -0.20
C LEU A 89 -12.15 -7.03 -1.64
N ALA A 90 -11.51 -7.64 -2.64
CA ALA A 90 -11.92 -7.52 -4.05
C ALA A 90 -13.34 -8.07 -4.28
N ARG A 91 -13.67 -9.21 -3.69
CA ARG A 91 -15.00 -9.80 -3.76
C ARG A 91 -16.06 -8.92 -3.09
N SER A 92 -15.73 -8.32 -1.94
CA SER A 92 -16.62 -7.39 -1.25
C SER A 92 -16.88 -6.14 -2.09
N VAL A 93 -15.84 -5.58 -2.72
CA VAL A 93 -15.97 -4.43 -3.63
C VAL A 93 -16.90 -4.77 -4.80
N LEU A 94 -16.69 -5.91 -5.47
CA LEU A 94 -17.56 -6.35 -6.57
C LEU A 94 -19.01 -6.57 -6.11
N THR A 95 -19.23 -7.07 -4.89
CA THR A 95 -20.57 -7.28 -4.36
C THR A 95 -21.27 -5.95 -4.04
N LEU A 96 -20.54 -4.90 -3.63
CA LEU A 96 -21.13 -3.58 -3.38
C LEU A 96 -21.80 -2.98 -4.61
N TYR A 97 -21.38 -3.37 -5.82
CA TYR A 97 -22.07 -3.01 -7.07
C TYR A 97 -23.57 -3.29 -7.01
N THR A 98 -23.98 -4.44 -6.46
CA THR A 98 -25.39 -4.85 -6.42
C THR A 98 -26.24 -4.04 -5.42
N TYR A 99 -25.62 -3.25 -4.57
CA TYR A 99 -26.27 -2.38 -3.60
C TYR A 99 -26.28 -0.90 -4.01
N ASP A 100 -25.77 -0.59 -5.19
CA ASP A 100 -25.74 0.79 -5.74
C ASP A 100 -26.65 0.89 -6.96
N ASP A 101 -27.81 1.52 -6.81
CA ASP A 101 -28.78 1.72 -7.91
C ASP A 101 -28.22 2.53 -9.09
N ARG A 102 -27.07 3.18 -8.90
CA ARG A 102 -26.36 3.98 -9.91
C ARG A 102 -24.96 3.41 -10.20
N ALA A 103 -24.79 2.10 -10.09
CA ALA A 103 -23.48 1.45 -10.24
C ALA A 103 -22.82 1.77 -11.60
N ASP A 104 -23.58 1.76 -12.69
CA ASP A 104 -23.11 1.99 -14.06
C ASP A 104 -23.08 3.46 -14.50
N ASP A 105 -23.49 4.39 -13.64
CA ASP A 105 -23.40 5.83 -13.95
C ASP A 105 -21.95 6.32 -13.74
N ILE A 106 -21.24 6.50 -14.83
CA ILE A 106 -19.84 6.97 -14.86
C ILE A 106 -19.70 8.49 -14.94
N SER A 107 -20.77 9.25 -14.68
CA SER A 107 -20.65 10.71 -14.49
C SER A 107 -19.70 11.03 -13.34
N LEU A 108 -18.89 12.09 -13.51
CA LEU A 108 -17.86 12.43 -12.50
C LEU A 108 -18.42 12.62 -11.08
N PRO A 109 -19.60 13.28 -10.87
CA PRO A 109 -20.17 13.39 -9.52
C PRO A 109 -20.53 12.03 -8.92
N ASN A 110 -21.06 11.10 -9.72
CA ASN A 110 -21.40 9.76 -9.22
C ASN A 110 -20.17 8.91 -8.96
N VAL A 111 -19.17 8.94 -9.85
CA VAL A 111 -17.90 8.24 -9.63
C VAL A 111 -17.19 8.79 -8.39
N LEU A 112 -17.18 10.10 -8.16
CA LEU A 112 -16.64 10.69 -6.93
C LEU A 112 -17.36 10.14 -5.69
N ARG A 113 -18.71 10.11 -5.70
CA ARG A 113 -19.50 9.51 -4.61
C ARG A 113 -19.08 8.05 -4.34
N GLN A 114 -19.01 7.23 -5.40
CA GLN A 114 -18.61 5.82 -5.30
C GLN A 114 -17.19 5.67 -4.72
N CYS A 115 -16.24 6.48 -5.20
CA CYS A 115 -14.88 6.49 -4.70
C CYS A 115 -14.81 6.86 -3.22
N LEU A 116 -15.51 7.90 -2.79
CA LEU A 116 -15.56 8.32 -1.38
C LEU A 116 -16.17 7.23 -0.48
N GLN A 117 -17.22 6.55 -0.92
CA GLN A 117 -17.78 5.41 -0.22
C GLN A 117 -16.78 4.26 -0.09
N LEU A 118 -16.09 3.90 -1.17
CA LEU A 118 -15.08 2.84 -1.13
C LEU A 118 -13.90 3.20 -0.22
N ILE A 119 -13.39 4.45 -0.27
CA ILE A 119 -12.34 4.94 0.64
C ILE A 119 -12.77 4.77 2.10
N ALA A 120 -14.01 5.14 2.43
CA ALA A 120 -14.54 5.02 3.79
C ALA A 120 -14.76 3.56 4.23
N LEU A 121 -15.12 2.66 3.30
CA LEU A 121 -15.45 1.27 3.58
C LEU A 121 -14.24 0.32 3.62
N PHE A 122 -13.14 0.63 2.93
CA PHE A 122 -11.98 -0.26 2.83
C PHE A 122 -11.41 -0.70 4.18
N PRO A 123 -11.28 0.16 5.21
CA PRO A 123 -10.87 -0.29 6.54
C PRO A 123 -11.78 -1.35 7.12
N MET A 124 -13.10 -1.16 7.04
CA MET A 124 -14.09 -2.11 7.54
C MET A 124 -14.03 -3.44 6.79
N LEU A 125 -14.04 -3.39 5.45
CA LEU A 125 -13.99 -4.59 4.61
C LEU A 125 -12.72 -5.42 4.88
N SER A 126 -11.59 -4.75 5.06
CA SER A 126 -10.31 -5.39 5.35
C SER A 126 -10.30 -6.03 6.74
N VAL A 127 -10.70 -5.29 7.77
CA VAL A 127 -10.69 -5.76 9.14
C VAL A 127 -11.73 -6.86 9.37
N TYR A 128 -12.94 -6.69 8.88
CA TYR A 128 -13.99 -7.72 9.05
C TYR A 128 -13.64 -8.99 8.27
N GLY A 129 -12.98 -8.86 7.10
CA GLY A 129 -12.41 -9.99 6.39
C GLY A 129 -11.37 -10.73 7.23
N TYR A 130 -10.48 -10.01 7.91
CA TYR A 130 -9.50 -10.59 8.82
C TYR A 130 -10.16 -11.23 10.05
N GLN A 131 -11.16 -10.60 10.65
CA GLN A 131 -11.89 -11.17 11.79
C GLN A 131 -12.60 -12.48 11.41
N ALA A 132 -13.20 -12.55 10.21
CA ALA A 132 -13.74 -13.78 9.67
C ALA A 132 -12.67 -14.87 9.51
N TYR A 133 -11.55 -14.52 8.89
CA TYR A 133 -10.39 -15.42 8.74
C TYR A 133 -9.92 -15.95 10.11
N SER A 134 -9.63 -15.04 11.03
CA SER A 134 -9.11 -15.35 12.36
C SER A 134 -10.05 -16.25 13.16
N HIS A 135 -11.37 -16.02 13.04
CA HIS A 135 -12.37 -16.85 13.70
C HIS A 135 -12.46 -18.25 13.08
N TYR A 136 -12.64 -18.35 11.77
CA TYR A 136 -12.92 -19.64 11.12
C TYR A 136 -11.68 -20.49 10.85
N HIS A 137 -10.50 -19.87 10.64
CA HIS A 137 -9.27 -20.61 10.33
C HIS A 137 -8.30 -20.71 11.52
N ASP A 138 -8.23 -19.68 12.38
CA ASP A 138 -7.34 -19.69 13.55
C ASP A 138 -8.07 -20.05 14.85
N GLY A 139 -9.40 -20.23 14.84
CA GLY A 139 -10.22 -20.61 16.01
C GLY A 139 -10.29 -19.51 17.08
N LYS A 140 -10.03 -18.24 16.74
CA LYS A 140 -10.10 -17.11 17.68
C LYS A 140 -11.53 -16.58 17.84
N SER A 141 -11.75 -15.80 18.88
CA SER A 141 -13.02 -15.09 19.07
C SER A 141 -13.30 -14.13 17.94
N LEU A 142 -14.57 -14.02 17.53
CA LEU A 142 -15.01 -13.08 16.52
C LEU A 142 -15.28 -11.71 17.17
N TYR A 143 -14.62 -10.68 16.66
CA TYR A 143 -14.84 -9.30 17.06
C TYR A 143 -15.31 -8.48 15.85
N ILE A 144 -16.49 -7.87 15.97
CA ILE A 144 -17.05 -6.96 14.94
C ILE A 144 -17.39 -5.65 15.64
N HIS A 145 -16.38 -4.80 15.79
CA HIS A 145 -16.56 -3.46 16.34
C HIS A 145 -17.07 -2.51 15.25
N MET A 146 -18.02 -1.65 15.62
CA MET A 146 -18.48 -0.60 14.72
C MET A 146 -17.48 0.56 14.70
N PRO A 147 -17.28 1.23 13.54
CA PRO A 147 -16.45 2.42 13.49
C PRO A 147 -17.08 3.54 14.33
N ASP A 148 -16.23 4.35 14.96
CA ASP A 148 -16.62 5.57 15.67
C ASP A 148 -16.53 6.76 14.69
N PRO A 149 -17.62 7.51 14.48
CA PRO A 149 -17.62 8.63 13.53
C PRO A 149 -16.71 9.79 13.96
N SER A 150 -16.36 9.89 15.24
CA SER A 150 -15.47 10.94 15.75
C SER A 150 -13.98 10.68 15.51
N LEU A 151 -13.63 9.44 15.16
CA LEU A 151 -12.24 9.03 14.95
C LEU A 151 -11.79 9.19 13.48
N SER A 152 -10.50 9.50 13.29
CA SER A 152 -9.85 9.46 11.97
C SER A 152 -9.85 8.04 11.38
N THR A 153 -9.49 7.92 10.11
CA THR A 153 -9.38 6.62 9.43
C THR A 153 -8.34 5.72 10.11
N ALA A 154 -7.18 6.25 10.49
CA ALA A 154 -6.13 5.47 11.16
C ALA A 154 -6.56 5.01 12.55
N GLU A 155 -7.19 5.89 13.35
CA GLU A 155 -7.73 5.54 14.65
C GLU A 155 -8.83 4.47 14.54
N ASN A 156 -9.76 4.64 13.60
CA ASN A 156 -10.81 3.66 13.36
C ASN A 156 -10.26 2.28 12.96
N LEU A 157 -9.19 2.25 12.15
CA LEU A 157 -8.57 0.98 11.77
C LEU A 157 -8.09 0.20 13.00
N LEU A 158 -7.43 0.88 13.96
CA LEU A 158 -6.99 0.25 15.22
C LEU A 158 -8.17 -0.08 16.13
N HIS A 159 -9.14 0.84 16.22
CA HIS A 159 -10.36 0.68 17.03
C HIS A 159 -11.17 -0.56 16.64
N ILE A 160 -11.42 -0.75 15.35
CA ILE A 160 -12.24 -1.89 14.88
C ILE A 160 -11.44 -3.20 14.82
N LEU A 161 -10.11 -3.13 14.73
CA LEU A 161 -9.25 -4.32 14.65
C LEU A 161 -8.98 -4.96 15.99
N ARG A 162 -8.68 -4.15 17.02
CA ARG A 162 -8.24 -4.65 18.33
C ARG A 162 -9.42 -5.11 19.18
N PRO A 163 -9.31 -6.27 19.87
CA PRO A 163 -10.40 -6.80 20.68
C PRO A 163 -10.90 -5.84 21.75
N ASP A 164 -10.02 -5.03 22.34
CA ASP A 164 -10.31 -4.06 23.38
C ASP A 164 -10.46 -2.62 22.86
N SER A 165 -10.33 -2.43 21.55
CA SER A 165 -10.37 -1.12 20.87
C SER A 165 -9.34 -0.10 21.37
N LYS A 166 -8.28 -0.53 22.08
CA LYS A 166 -7.27 0.36 22.65
C LYS A 166 -6.06 0.56 21.74
N TYR A 167 -5.57 1.76 21.71
CA TYR A 167 -4.33 2.14 21.01
C TYR A 167 -3.75 3.41 21.64
N THR A 168 -2.45 3.65 21.41
CA THR A 168 -1.83 4.91 21.82
C THR A 168 -1.96 5.96 20.71
N ASN A 169 -1.85 7.24 21.08
CA ASN A 169 -1.86 8.31 20.08
C ASN A 169 -0.67 8.18 19.10
N LEU A 170 0.49 7.72 19.58
CA LEU A 170 1.66 7.48 18.73
C LEU A 170 1.39 6.38 17.70
N GLU A 171 0.78 5.28 18.11
CA GLU A 171 0.40 4.18 17.19
C GLU A 171 -0.54 4.68 16.08
N ALA A 172 -1.59 5.42 16.44
CA ALA A 172 -2.55 5.95 15.46
C ALA A 172 -1.88 6.94 14.49
N ARG A 173 -1.01 7.84 14.99
CA ARG A 173 -0.28 8.81 14.15
C ARG A 173 0.69 8.14 13.19
N ILE A 174 1.41 7.11 13.63
CA ILE A 174 2.35 6.39 12.78
C ILE A 174 1.60 5.59 11.71
N LEU A 175 0.46 4.98 12.06
CA LEU A 175 -0.39 4.33 11.07
C LEU A 175 -0.94 5.32 10.05
N ASP A 176 -1.37 6.50 10.48
CA ASP A 176 -1.84 7.58 9.60
C ASP A 176 -0.75 8.03 8.61
N ILE A 177 0.47 8.23 9.09
CA ILE A 177 1.62 8.54 8.23
C ILE A 177 1.87 7.39 7.24
N ALA A 178 1.80 6.15 7.69
CA ALA A 178 1.94 4.99 6.82
C ALA A 178 0.89 5.01 5.69
N LEU A 179 -0.36 5.30 6.02
CA LEU A 179 -1.42 5.43 5.02
C LEU A 179 -1.12 6.56 4.03
N VAL A 180 -0.73 7.75 4.51
CA VAL A 180 -0.37 8.90 3.64
C VAL A 180 0.77 8.55 2.68
N LEU A 181 1.84 7.88 3.15
CA LEU A 181 2.99 7.51 2.33
C LEU A 181 2.70 6.44 1.27
N HIS A 182 1.61 5.68 1.43
CA HIS A 182 1.19 4.64 0.47
C HIS A 182 0.08 5.08 -0.48
N MET A 183 -0.53 6.27 -0.28
CA MET A 183 -1.69 6.71 -1.05
C MET A 183 -1.44 6.78 -2.55
N GLU A 184 -0.30 7.30 -2.97
CA GLU A 184 -0.03 7.63 -4.36
C GLU A 184 1.44 7.40 -4.72
N HIS A 185 1.71 6.98 -5.94
CA HIS A 185 3.07 6.84 -6.48
C HIS A 185 3.10 6.96 -8.02
N GLY A 186 2.24 7.77 -8.60
CA GLY A 186 2.14 8.02 -10.03
C GLY A 186 1.41 6.93 -10.83
N GLY A 187 0.96 7.30 -12.00
CA GLY A 187 0.16 6.46 -12.90
C GLY A 187 0.88 5.25 -13.50
N GLY A 188 2.21 5.20 -13.39
CA GLY A 188 3.02 4.14 -13.99
C GLY A 188 3.19 2.89 -13.12
N ASN A 189 2.78 2.89 -11.84
CA ASN A 189 2.79 1.66 -11.05
C ASN A 189 1.68 0.70 -11.53
N ASN A 190 1.91 -0.60 -11.36
CA ASN A 190 1.09 -1.63 -12.01
C ASN A 190 -0.40 -1.52 -11.68
N SER A 191 -0.79 -1.31 -10.42
CA SER A 191 -2.19 -1.21 -10.03
C SER A 191 -2.87 0.09 -10.47
N THR A 192 -2.15 1.21 -10.45
CA THR A 192 -2.67 2.49 -10.96
C THR A 192 -2.78 2.47 -12.49
N PHE A 193 -1.80 1.86 -13.19
CA PHE A 193 -1.91 1.65 -14.64
C PHE A 193 -3.11 0.75 -14.99
N THR A 194 -3.35 -0.29 -14.19
CA THR A 194 -4.57 -1.12 -14.32
C THR A 194 -5.83 -0.27 -14.15
N THR A 195 -5.85 0.66 -13.18
CA THR A 195 -6.97 1.60 -13.00
C THR A 195 -7.22 2.41 -14.28
N HIS A 196 -6.18 2.96 -14.90
CA HIS A 196 -6.29 3.70 -16.16
C HIS A 196 -6.83 2.82 -17.29
N VAL A 197 -6.21 1.65 -17.50
CA VAL A 197 -6.59 0.72 -18.58
C VAL A 197 -8.06 0.33 -18.46
N VAL A 198 -8.49 -0.07 -17.26
CA VAL A 198 -9.87 -0.53 -17.03
C VAL A 198 -10.86 0.65 -17.08
N SER A 199 -10.51 1.81 -16.51
CA SER A 199 -11.34 3.04 -16.60
C SER A 199 -11.55 3.48 -18.02
N SER A 200 -10.53 3.38 -18.89
CA SER A 200 -10.61 3.79 -20.30
C SER A 200 -11.61 2.98 -21.13
N SER A 201 -12.03 1.82 -20.64
CA SER A 201 -13.09 1.00 -21.26
C SER A 201 -14.50 1.54 -20.99
N GLY A 202 -14.67 2.49 -20.06
CA GLY A 202 -15.96 3.03 -19.65
C GLY A 202 -16.74 2.13 -18.67
N THR A 203 -16.09 1.17 -18.01
CA THR A 203 -16.75 0.29 -17.03
C THR A 203 -17.00 1.01 -15.68
N ASP A 204 -17.77 0.36 -14.81
CA ASP A 204 -18.14 0.85 -13.48
C ASP A 204 -16.95 1.00 -12.52
N THR A 205 -17.16 1.72 -11.42
CA THR A 205 -16.12 1.98 -10.41
C THR A 205 -15.72 0.73 -9.64
N TYR A 206 -16.68 -0.14 -9.33
CA TYR A 206 -16.42 -1.35 -8.52
C TYR A 206 -15.54 -2.34 -9.28
N SER A 207 -15.84 -2.58 -10.56
CA SER A 207 -15.01 -3.42 -11.45
C SER A 207 -13.61 -2.85 -11.63
N THR A 208 -13.48 -1.53 -11.77
CA THR A 208 -12.19 -0.85 -11.89
C THR A 208 -11.34 -1.03 -10.64
N ILE A 209 -11.89 -0.75 -9.46
CA ILE A 209 -11.17 -0.87 -8.19
C ILE A 209 -10.85 -2.33 -7.86
N ALA A 210 -11.76 -3.27 -8.13
CA ALA A 210 -11.49 -4.71 -7.96
C ALA A 210 -10.34 -5.19 -8.87
N SER A 211 -10.24 -4.69 -10.09
CA SER A 211 -9.12 -4.99 -11.00
C SER A 211 -7.80 -4.45 -10.45
N SER A 212 -7.81 -3.25 -9.89
CA SER A 212 -6.64 -2.63 -9.26
C SER A 212 -6.19 -3.41 -8.01
N LEU A 213 -7.14 -3.92 -7.22
CA LEU A 213 -6.88 -4.84 -6.10
C LEU A 213 -6.23 -6.14 -6.59
N GLY A 214 -6.71 -6.71 -7.70
CA GLY A 214 -6.12 -7.89 -8.32
C GLY A 214 -4.67 -7.68 -8.73
N SER A 215 -4.34 -6.51 -9.28
CA SER A 215 -2.97 -6.11 -9.59
C SER A 215 -2.12 -5.94 -8.34
N LEU A 216 -2.62 -5.24 -7.31
CA LEU A 216 -1.89 -5.01 -6.06
C LEU A 216 -1.63 -6.31 -5.29
N LYS A 217 -2.54 -7.26 -5.33
CA LYS A 217 -2.41 -8.57 -4.68
C LYS A 217 -1.16 -9.34 -5.12
N GLY A 218 -0.68 -9.12 -6.33
CA GLY A 218 0.45 -9.85 -6.89
C GLY A 218 1.72 -9.75 -6.02
N PRO A 219 2.45 -10.86 -5.82
CA PRO A 219 3.62 -10.90 -4.93
C PRO A 219 4.77 -10.02 -5.39
N LYS A 220 4.78 -9.60 -6.65
CA LYS A 220 5.77 -8.67 -7.21
C LYS A 220 5.39 -7.19 -7.01
N HIS A 221 4.20 -6.92 -6.46
CA HIS A 221 3.69 -5.56 -6.22
C HIS A 221 3.39 -5.33 -4.75
N GLY A 222 2.22 -5.70 -4.23
CA GLY A 222 1.82 -5.39 -2.86
C GLY A 222 2.39 -6.32 -1.77
N GLY A 223 3.08 -7.40 -2.14
CA GLY A 223 3.64 -8.37 -1.19
C GLY A 223 5.08 -8.10 -0.75
N ALA A 224 5.68 -6.98 -1.15
CA ALA A 224 7.10 -6.71 -0.91
C ALA A 224 7.42 -6.55 0.59
N ASN A 225 6.61 -5.82 1.35
CA ASN A 225 6.83 -5.60 2.78
C ASN A 225 6.77 -6.90 3.62
N ILE A 226 5.90 -7.86 3.26
CA ILE A 226 5.85 -9.17 3.92
C ILE A 226 7.16 -9.94 3.69
N LYS A 227 7.73 -9.84 2.49
CA LYS A 227 9.03 -10.45 2.18
C LYS A 227 10.16 -9.83 3.00
N VAL A 228 10.15 -8.51 3.21
CA VAL A 228 11.12 -7.84 4.08
C VAL A 228 11.02 -8.40 5.50
N VAL A 229 9.82 -8.44 6.08
CA VAL A 229 9.63 -8.94 7.45
C VAL A 229 10.13 -10.38 7.59
N ARG A 230 9.77 -11.27 6.68
CA ARG A 230 10.20 -12.68 6.70
C ARG A 230 11.71 -12.84 6.53
N MET A 231 12.33 -12.01 5.70
CA MET A 231 13.80 -11.96 5.54
C MET A 231 14.48 -11.56 6.86
N PHE A 232 13.95 -10.55 7.55
CA PHE A 232 14.48 -10.16 8.87
C PHE A 232 14.21 -11.20 9.95
N GLU A 233 13.08 -11.91 9.92
CA GLU A 233 12.82 -13.03 10.83
C GLU A 233 13.81 -14.18 10.63
N ASP A 234 14.17 -14.49 9.39
CA ASP A 234 15.19 -15.49 9.05
C ASP A 234 16.58 -15.00 9.48
N MET A 235 16.92 -13.74 9.19
CA MET A 235 18.18 -13.12 9.62
C MET A 235 18.34 -13.18 11.14
N LYS A 236 17.32 -12.83 11.91
CA LYS A 236 17.33 -12.85 13.39
C LYS A 236 17.57 -14.24 13.98
N LYS A 237 17.19 -15.29 13.26
CA LYS A 237 17.46 -16.69 13.66
C LYS A 237 18.87 -17.17 13.29
N THR A 238 19.42 -16.62 12.22
CA THR A 238 20.67 -17.09 11.61
C THR A 238 21.87 -16.32 12.14
N VAL A 239 21.78 -15.00 12.26
CA VAL A 239 22.83 -14.11 12.77
C VAL A 239 22.79 -14.14 14.29
N LYS A 240 23.95 -14.46 14.92
CA LYS A 240 24.06 -14.59 16.38
C LYS A 240 24.19 -13.26 17.09
N ASP A 241 25.00 -12.38 16.54
CA ASP A 241 25.22 -11.01 17.06
C ASP A 241 24.76 -9.98 16.05
N TRP A 242 23.61 -9.36 16.31
CA TRP A 242 23.01 -8.35 15.43
C TRP A 242 23.78 -7.03 15.38
N ASN A 243 24.73 -6.83 16.31
CA ASN A 243 25.61 -5.65 16.31
C ASN A 243 26.93 -5.91 15.54
N ASN A 244 27.17 -7.16 15.12
CA ASN A 244 28.37 -7.55 14.38
C ASN A 244 28.16 -7.31 12.88
N GLU A 245 28.73 -6.22 12.36
CA GLU A 245 28.67 -5.86 10.94
C GLU A 245 29.13 -6.97 10.00
N LYS A 246 30.13 -7.76 10.42
CA LYS A 246 30.64 -8.86 9.60
C LYS A 246 29.61 -9.97 9.48
N GLU A 247 28.98 -10.41 10.58
CA GLU A 247 27.96 -11.45 10.54
C GLU A 247 26.73 -11.04 9.73
N VAL A 248 26.26 -9.80 9.92
CA VAL A 248 25.15 -9.23 9.14
C VAL A 248 25.54 -9.14 7.67
N GLY A 249 26.75 -8.65 7.35
CA GLY A 249 27.24 -8.56 5.98
C GLY A 249 27.39 -9.92 5.29
N ASP A 250 27.87 -10.93 5.99
CA ASP A 250 27.98 -12.30 5.48
C ASP A 250 26.59 -12.89 5.17
N TYR A 251 25.59 -12.65 6.03
CA TYR A 251 24.20 -13.04 5.74
C TYR A 251 23.62 -12.31 4.50
N LEU A 252 23.89 -11.01 4.34
CA LEU A 252 23.45 -10.27 3.14
C LEU A 252 24.10 -10.80 1.84
N ARG A 253 25.37 -11.21 1.91
CA ARG A 253 26.05 -11.90 0.78
C ARG A 253 25.43 -13.26 0.49
N ALA A 254 25.10 -14.03 1.53
CA ALA A 254 24.41 -15.32 1.37
C ALA A 254 23.03 -15.15 0.70
N LEU A 255 22.28 -14.10 1.03
CA LEU A 255 21.03 -13.77 0.33
C LEU A 255 21.27 -13.56 -1.18
N LEU A 256 22.27 -12.73 -1.56
CA LEU A 256 22.56 -12.43 -2.96
C LEU A 256 23.08 -13.66 -3.72
N ASN A 257 23.78 -14.57 -3.05
CA ASN A 257 24.30 -15.82 -3.62
C ASN A 257 23.26 -16.94 -3.67
N LYS A 258 22.03 -16.68 -3.19
CA LYS A 258 20.93 -17.64 -3.11
C LYS A 258 21.16 -18.77 -2.10
N ASP A 259 21.95 -18.53 -1.06
CA ASP A 259 22.29 -19.50 -0.03
C ASP A 259 21.47 -19.32 1.26
N ALA A 260 20.66 -18.26 1.34
CA ALA A 260 19.85 -17.94 2.52
C ALA A 260 18.40 -17.58 2.16
N PHE A 261 17.53 -17.65 3.16
CA PHE A 261 16.10 -17.32 3.11
C PHE A 261 15.36 -18.09 2.01
N ASP A 262 14.81 -17.40 1.01
CA ASP A 262 13.98 -17.98 -0.07
C ASP A 262 14.78 -18.28 -1.35
N HIS A 263 16.09 -18.20 -1.32
CA HIS A 263 17.01 -18.48 -2.42
C HIS A 263 16.75 -17.66 -3.71
N ALA A 264 16.04 -16.52 -3.58
CA ALA A 264 15.72 -15.64 -4.72
C ALA A 264 16.91 -14.79 -5.16
N GLY A 265 17.93 -14.62 -4.33
CA GLY A 265 19.08 -13.78 -4.61
C GLY A 265 18.77 -12.29 -4.45
N LEU A 266 17.88 -11.92 -3.55
CA LEU A 266 17.42 -10.54 -3.34
C LEU A 266 17.54 -10.14 -1.87
N ILE A 267 17.95 -8.89 -1.62
CA ILE A 267 17.76 -8.21 -0.34
C ILE A 267 16.47 -7.41 -0.49
N TYR A 268 15.38 -7.91 0.11
CA TYR A 268 14.06 -7.30 0.00
C TYR A 268 14.01 -5.93 0.68
N GLY A 269 13.26 -5.01 0.12
CA GLY A 269 13.17 -3.63 0.58
C GLY A 269 14.30 -2.73 0.08
N MET A 270 15.26 -3.28 -0.67
CA MET A 270 16.38 -2.53 -1.26
C MET A 270 16.18 -2.34 -2.76
N GLY A 271 16.32 -1.09 -3.23
CA GLY A 271 16.14 -0.70 -4.62
C GLY A 271 14.71 -0.29 -4.97
N HIS A 272 14.60 0.56 -5.97
CA HIS A 272 13.35 1.08 -6.50
C HIS A 272 13.48 1.38 -7.98
N ALA A 273 12.38 1.29 -8.74
CA ALA A 273 12.36 1.56 -10.17
C ALA A 273 12.67 3.04 -10.49
N VAL A 274 12.27 3.96 -9.61
CA VAL A 274 12.40 5.41 -9.78
C VAL A 274 13.54 5.99 -8.92
N TYR A 275 13.60 5.61 -7.64
CA TYR A 275 14.55 6.16 -6.67
C TYR A 275 15.85 5.35 -6.65
N SER A 276 16.99 6.04 -6.83
CA SER A 276 18.32 5.42 -6.79
C SER A 276 19.12 5.77 -5.54
N LEU A 277 19.11 7.03 -5.11
CA LEU A 277 19.88 7.48 -3.95
C LEU A 277 19.07 7.46 -2.66
N SER A 278 17.80 7.84 -2.70
CA SER A 278 16.90 7.80 -1.55
C SER A 278 15.44 7.69 -1.98
N ASP A 279 14.63 7.04 -1.15
CA ASP A 279 13.17 7.08 -1.23
C ASP A 279 12.67 8.01 -0.11
N PRO A 280 12.06 9.16 -0.42
CA PRO A 280 11.61 10.12 0.60
C PRO A 280 10.64 9.51 1.60
N ARG A 281 9.87 8.50 1.19
CA ARG A 281 8.93 7.79 2.06
C ARG A 281 9.68 6.96 3.12
N ALA A 282 10.75 6.27 2.73
CA ALA A 282 11.58 5.51 3.66
C ALA A 282 12.27 6.42 4.66
N ASN A 283 12.76 7.58 4.21
CA ASN A 283 13.37 8.58 5.07
C ASN A 283 12.40 9.12 6.12
N ILE A 284 11.17 9.48 5.71
CA ILE A 284 10.11 9.90 6.63
C ILE A 284 9.82 8.81 7.65
N PHE A 285 9.60 7.57 7.21
CA PHE A 285 9.34 6.45 8.11
C PHE A 285 10.42 6.26 9.17
N LYS A 286 11.69 6.30 8.76
CA LYS A 286 12.82 6.03 9.66
C LYS A 286 12.78 6.84 10.95
N GLY A 287 12.44 8.14 10.88
CA GLY A 287 12.33 9.01 12.05
C GLY A 287 11.22 8.60 13.03
N PHE A 288 10.12 8.02 12.51
CA PHE A 288 9.01 7.53 13.34
C PHE A 288 9.23 6.11 13.85
N VAL A 289 9.90 5.27 13.06
CA VAL A 289 10.28 3.89 13.44
C VAL A 289 11.17 3.92 14.68
N GLU A 290 12.14 4.82 14.76
CA GLU A 290 12.98 4.97 15.95
C GLU A 290 12.17 5.29 17.20
N LYS A 291 11.23 6.24 17.11
CA LYS A 291 10.37 6.62 18.25
C LYS A 291 9.49 5.45 18.71
N LEU A 292 8.85 4.77 17.74
CA LEU A 292 7.98 3.63 18.04
C LEU A 292 8.76 2.46 18.61
N SER A 293 9.96 2.16 18.10
CA SER A 293 10.80 1.08 18.61
C SER A 293 11.17 1.27 20.07
N LYS A 294 11.43 2.51 20.50
CA LYS A 294 11.67 2.87 21.92
C LYS A 294 10.41 2.63 22.77
N GLU A 295 9.24 3.06 22.30
CA GLU A 295 7.98 2.83 23.03
C GLU A 295 7.66 1.33 23.18
N LYS A 296 8.02 0.53 22.16
CA LYS A 296 7.76 -0.92 22.11
C LYS A 296 8.90 -1.78 22.66
N GLY A 297 10.03 -1.20 23.12
CA GLY A 297 11.20 -1.95 23.60
C GLY A 297 11.85 -2.80 22.50
N ARG A 298 11.85 -2.31 21.25
CA ARG A 298 12.39 -3.03 20.08
C ARG A 298 13.54 -2.25 19.40
N GLU A 299 14.32 -1.52 20.18
CA GLU A 299 15.44 -0.70 19.68
C GLU A 299 16.54 -1.54 19.04
N GLU A 300 16.82 -2.74 19.56
CA GLU A 300 17.82 -3.64 18.98
C GLU A 300 17.44 -4.06 17.55
N GLU A 301 16.16 -4.32 17.31
CA GLU A 301 15.69 -4.63 15.97
C GLU A 301 15.80 -3.41 15.06
N PHE A 302 15.50 -2.23 15.54
CA PHE A 302 15.68 -0.99 14.76
C PHE A 302 17.16 -0.77 14.40
N GLN A 303 18.09 -1.06 15.30
CA GLN A 303 19.53 -0.99 15.00
C GLN A 303 19.92 -2.00 13.91
N LEU A 304 19.36 -3.22 13.95
CA LEU A 304 19.57 -4.20 12.89
C LEU A 304 19.06 -3.70 11.52
N TYR A 305 17.84 -3.13 11.46
CA TYR A 305 17.31 -2.52 10.23
C TYR A 305 18.22 -1.39 9.74
N SER A 306 18.68 -0.52 10.63
CA SER A 306 19.58 0.59 10.28
C SER A 306 20.94 0.09 9.77
N MET A 307 21.46 -0.99 10.34
CA MET A 307 22.69 -1.62 9.87
C MET A 307 22.53 -2.22 8.46
N VAL A 308 21.44 -2.95 8.23
CA VAL A 308 21.15 -3.51 6.90
C VAL A 308 20.97 -2.41 5.86
N GLU A 309 20.23 -1.32 6.18
CA GLU A 309 20.08 -0.16 5.30
C GLU A 309 21.42 0.44 4.87
N ARG A 310 22.39 0.49 5.79
CA ARG A 310 23.73 1.01 5.52
C ARG A 310 24.63 0.05 4.73
N LEU A 311 24.60 -1.25 5.06
CA LEU A 311 25.49 -2.24 4.47
C LEU A 311 25.00 -2.75 3.11
N ALA A 312 23.69 -2.92 2.94
CA ALA A 312 23.12 -3.53 1.74
C ALA A 312 23.48 -2.82 0.42
N PRO A 313 23.46 -1.48 0.32
CA PRO A 313 23.84 -0.79 -0.92
C PRO A 313 25.26 -1.10 -1.37
N GLN A 314 26.22 -1.15 -0.43
CA GLN A 314 27.62 -1.44 -0.69
C GLN A 314 27.79 -2.89 -1.16
N ILE A 315 27.20 -3.83 -0.43
CA ILE A 315 27.28 -5.25 -0.76
C ILE A 315 26.61 -5.57 -2.11
N ILE A 316 25.46 -4.93 -2.41
CA ILE A 316 24.80 -5.06 -3.72
C ILE A 316 25.71 -4.51 -4.84
N ALA A 317 26.36 -3.36 -4.61
CA ALA A 317 27.27 -2.77 -5.58
C ALA A 317 28.46 -3.69 -5.88
N GLU A 318 29.07 -4.27 -4.84
CA GLU A 318 30.19 -5.20 -4.96
C GLU A 318 29.79 -6.49 -5.70
N GLU A 319 28.72 -7.17 -5.24
CA GLU A 319 28.33 -8.50 -5.74
C GLU A 319 27.65 -8.45 -7.11
N ARG A 320 26.88 -7.38 -7.40
CA ARG A 320 26.10 -7.25 -8.66
C ARG A 320 26.72 -6.30 -9.67
N LYS A 321 27.82 -5.62 -9.33
CA LYS A 321 28.45 -4.58 -10.15
C LYS A 321 27.48 -3.47 -10.57
N ILE A 322 26.57 -3.09 -9.64
CA ILE A 322 25.55 -2.06 -9.84
C ILE A 322 26.02 -0.79 -9.11
N TYR A 323 26.52 0.17 -9.86
CA TYR A 323 27.10 1.42 -9.32
C TYR A 323 26.17 2.64 -9.42
N LYS A 324 24.93 2.47 -9.89
CA LYS A 324 23.96 3.57 -10.02
C LYS A 324 23.24 3.97 -8.72
N GLY A 325 23.62 3.39 -7.61
CA GLY A 325 22.97 3.55 -6.31
C GLY A 325 21.79 2.60 -6.09
N VAL A 326 21.66 2.17 -4.86
CA VAL A 326 20.52 1.36 -4.35
C VAL A 326 20.19 1.90 -2.98
N SER A 327 18.92 2.18 -2.70
CA SER A 327 18.46 2.69 -1.42
C SER A 327 17.31 1.85 -0.88
N ALA A 328 17.06 1.96 0.44
CA ALA A 328 15.85 1.41 1.04
C ALA A 328 14.61 2.07 0.44
N ASN A 329 13.59 1.28 0.13
CA ASN A 329 12.30 1.76 -0.31
C ASN A 329 11.28 1.76 0.84
N VAL A 330 10.05 2.21 0.59
CA VAL A 330 9.01 2.33 1.62
C VAL A 330 8.70 0.98 2.30
N ASP A 331 8.82 -0.14 1.58
CA ASP A 331 8.52 -1.47 2.11
C ASP A 331 9.57 -1.96 3.12
N PHE A 332 10.77 -1.38 3.10
CA PHE A 332 11.83 -1.73 4.03
C PHE A 332 11.42 -1.50 5.49
N TYR A 333 10.79 -0.37 5.78
CA TYR A 333 10.37 -0.03 7.15
C TYR A 333 8.89 -0.32 7.43
N SER A 334 8.01 -0.32 6.42
CA SER A 334 6.57 -0.42 6.65
C SER A 334 6.17 -1.72 7.35
N GLY A 335 6.76 -2.85 6.97
CA GLY A 335 6.48 -4.12 7.63
C GLY A 335 6.92 -4.16 9.09
N PHE A 336 8.05 -3.54 9.43
CA PHE A 336 8.51 -3.40 10.79
C PHE A 336 7.57 -2.52 11.63
N VAL A 337 7.14 -1.39 11.08
CA VAL A 337 6.10 -0.55 11.70
C VAL A 337 4.85 -1.36 12.00
N TYR A 338 4.32 -2.08 11.00
CA TYR A 338 3.11 -2.87 11.19
C TYR A 338 3.29 -3.96 12.25
N SER A 339 4.45 -4.58 12.33
CA SER A 339 4.76 -5.56 13.39
C SER A 339 4.81 -4.92 14.78
N MET A 340 5.30 -3.70 14.92
CA MET A 340 5.31 -2.95 16.19
C MET A 340 3.91 -2.46 16.61
N LEU A 341 3.01 -2.29 15.65
CA LEU A 341 1.60 -1.98 15.90
C LEU A 341 0.75 -3.24 16.18
N ASP A 342 1.37 -4.41 16.28
CA ASP A 342 0.71 -5.72 16.44
C ASP A 342 -0.33 -6.00 15.33
N LEU A 343 -0.09 -5.47 14.13
CA LEU A 343 -0.95 -5.73 12.98
C LEU A 343 -0.66 -7.13 12.43
N PRO A 344 -1.68 -7.94 12.17
CA PRO A 344 -1.49 -9.27 11.59
C PRO A 344 -0.94 -9.16 10.16
N THR A 345 -0.02 -10.04 9.80
CA THR A 345 0.63 -10.05 8.47
C THR A 345 -0.37 -10.19 7.32
N GLN A 346 -1.51 -10.80 7.57
CA GLN A 346 -2.62 -10.92 6.62
C GLN A 346 -3.20 -9.55 6.21
N LEU A 347 -3.04 -8.52 7.04
CA LEU A 347 -3.51 -7.16 6.76
C LEU A 347 -2.46 -6.25 6.13
N PHE A 348 -1.21 -6.66 5.94
CA PHE A 348 -0.16 -5.79 5.41
C PHE A 348 -0.49 -5.27 4.00
N THR A 349 -0.85 -6.15 3.07
CA THR A 349 -1.28 -5.75 1.73
C THR A 349 -2.65 -5.04 1.72
N PRO A 350 -3.68 -5.48 2.48
CA PRO A 350 -4.91 -4.71 2.68
C PRO A 350 -4.70 -3.29 3.20
N ILE A 351 -3.77 -3.06 4.14
CA ILE A 351 -3.45 -1.69 4.62
C ILE A 351 -2.88 -0.83 3.48
N PHE A 352 -2.04 -1.42 2.63
CA PHE A 352 -1.59 -0.75 1.42
C PHE A 352 -2.78 -0.42 0.49
N ALA A 353 -3.75 -1.33 0.34
CA ALA A 353 -4.95 -1.09 -0.46
C ALA A 353 -5.84 0.02 0.12
N ILE A 354 -6.01 0.06 1.46
CA ILE A 354 -6.74 1.13 2.17
C ILE A 354 -6.17 2.51 1.83
N ALA A 355 -4.86 2.62 1.78
CA ALA A 355 -4.21 3.86 1.38
C ALA A 355 -4.35 4.12 -0.12
N ARG A 356 -4.03 3.14 -0.96
CA ARG A 356 -3.90 3.30 -2.39
C ARG A 356 -5.23 3.47 -3.13
N VAL A 357 -6.36 3.06 -2.55
CA VAL A 357 -7.67 3.32 -3.14
C VAL A 357 -7.93 4.82 -3.35
N VAL A 358 -7.33 5.69 -2.55
CA VAL A 358 -7.37 7.15 -2.75
C VAL A 358 -6.69 7.53 -4.07
N GLY A 359 -5.46 7.06 -4.30
CA GLY A 359 -4.74 7.29 -5.55
C GLY A 359 -5.47 6.70 -6.76
N TRP A 360 -5.96 5.46 -6.66
CA TRP A 360 -6.76 4.86 -7.74
C TRP A 360 -8.02 5.68 -8.05
N SER A 361 -8.69 6.20 -7.02
CA SER A 361 -9.87 7.06 -7.18
C SER A 361 -9.54 8.35 -7.92
N ALA A 362 -8.45 9.02 -7.55
CA ALA A 362 -7.98 10.22 -8.22
C ALA A 362 -7.64 9.94 -9.69
N HIS A 363 -6.90 8.88 -9.98
CA HIS A 363 -6.54 8.48 -11.35
C HIS A 363 -7.75 8.06 -12.18
N ARG A 364 -8.76 7.40 -11.59
CA ARG A 364 -10.01 7.10 -12.27
C ARG A 364 -10.78 8.35 -12.66
N LEU A 365 -10.91 9.31 -11.75
CA LEU A 365 -11.56 10.58 -12.03
C LEU A 365 -10.84 11.35 -13.15
N GLU A 366 -9.50 11.37 -13.13
CA GLU A 366 -8.70 11.99 -14.19
C GLU A 366 -8.87 11.30 -15.54
N GLU A 367 -8.87 9.96 -15.58
CA GLU A 367 -9.08 9.21 -16.83
C GLU A 367 -10.44 9.54 -17.45
N LEU A 368 -11.50 9.55 -16.63
CA LEU A 368 -12.84 9.88 -17.10
C LEU A 368 -13.00 11.36 -17.48
N ALA A 369 -12.35 12.29 -16.76
CA ALA A 369 -12.39 13.71 -17.07
C ALA A 369 -11.69 14.03 -18.40
N ASN A 370 -10.62 13.32 -18.72
CA ASN A 370 -9.86 13.53 -19.95
C ASN A 370 -10.49 12.89 -21.19
N SER A 371 -11.56 12.11 -21.03
CA SER A 371 -12.36 11.48 -22.13
C SER A 371 -11.50 10.82 -23.21
N GLY A 372 -10.45 10.11 -22.78
CA GLY A 372 -9.49 9.49 -23.69
C GLY A 372 -10.10 8.34 -24.52
N LYS A 373 -9.35 7.90 -25.52
CA LYS A 373 -9.65 6.65 -26.23
C LYS A 373 -9.30 5.48 -25.32
N ILE A 374 -10.00 4.36 -25.51
CA ILE A 374 -9.61 3.11 -24.84
C ILE A 374 -8.12 2.83 -25.01
N ILE A 375 -7.42 2.57 -23.91
CA ILE A 375 -5.98 2.34 -23.90
C ILE A 375 -5.68 1.01 -24.59
N ARG A 376 -4.93 1.09 -25.70
CA ARG A 376 -4.46 -0.05 -26.48
C ARG A 376 -2.98 0.08 -26.73
N PRO A 377 -2.13 -0.70 -26.06
CA PRO A 377 -0.70 -0.70 -26.35
C PRO A 377 -0.45 -1.23 -27.77
N ALA A 378 0.56 -0.68 -28.44
CA ALA A 378 1.03 -1.25 -29.70
C ALA A 378 1.69 -2.62 -29.42
N TYR A 379 1.41 -3.58 -30.27
CA TYR A 379 2.05 -4.89 -30.20
C TYR A 379 2.46 -5.37 -31.61
N LYS A 380 3.42 -6.26 -31.67
CA LYS A 380 3.87 -6.91 -32.92
C LYS A 380 3.78 -8.42 -32.75
N GLY A 381 3.07 -9.07 -33.65
CA GLY A 381 3.07 -10.54 -33.77
C GLY A 381 4.46 -11.00 -34.25
N ILE A 382 5.02 -11.98 -33.55
CA ILE A 382 6.33 -12.57 -33.87
C ILE A 382 6.18 -13.99 -34.47
N SER A 383 4.94 -14.54 -34.46
CA SER A 383 4.67 -15.85 -35.06
C SER A 383 4.63 -15.77 -36.58
N GLU A 384 5.19 -16.75 -37.23
CA GLU A 384 5.07 -16.92 -38.70
C GLU A 384 3.61 -17.11 -39.07
N ILE A 385 3.23 -16.57 -40.25
CA ILE A 385 1.91 -16.81 -40.85
C ILE A 385 1.90 -18.25 -41.32
N LYS A 386 0.89 -19.02 -40.91
CA LYS A 386 0.72 -20.42 -41.29
C LYS A 386 -0.63 -20.60 -41.96
N ASP A 387 -0.64 -21.46 -42.99
CA ASP A 387 -1.89 -21.86 -43.62
C ASP A 387 -2.68 -22.79 -42.68
N TYR A 388 -4.01 -22.66 -42.77
CA TYR A 388 -4.88 -23.59 -42.06
C TYR A 388 -4.78 -24.98 -42.65
N VAL A 389 -4.44 -25.96 -41.84
CA VAL A 389 -4.45 -27.39 -42.20
C VAL A 389 -5.74 -28.02 -41.68
N PRO A 390 -6.57 -28.64 -42.56
CA PRO A 390 -7.77 -29.36 -42.14
C PRO A 390 -7.43 -30.44 -41.12
N ILE A 391 -8.39 -30.72 -40.20
CA ILE A 391 -8.12 -31.62 -39.07
C ILE A 391 -7.70 -33.04 -39.51
N GLU A 392 -8.23 -33.51 -40.64
CA GLU A 392 -7.91 -34.83 -41.22
C GLU A 392 -6.48 -34.89 -41.80
N LYS A 393 -5.77 -33.74 -41.90
CA LYS A 393 -4.39 -33.62 -42.45
C LYS A 393 -3.37 -33.13 -41.44
N ARG A 394 -3.73 -33.08 -40.17
CA ARG A 394 -2.84 -32.64 -39.08
C ARG A 394 -1.99 -33.77 -38.53
#